data_7a0ef5599523d970a1f872a673408988
#
_entry.id   7a0ef5599523d970a1f872a673408988
#
_cell.length_a   1.000
_cell.length_b   1.000
_cell.length_c   1.000
_cell.angle_alpha   90.00
_cell.angle_beta   90.00
_cell.angle_gamma   90.00
#
_symmetry.space_group_name_H-M   'P 1'
#
loop_
_entity.id
_entity.type
_entity.pdbx_description
1 polymer ?
#
loop_
_entity_poly.entity_id
_entity_poly.type
_entity_poly.pdbx_seq_one_letter_code
_entity_poly.pdbx_strand_id
1 'polypeptide(L)'
;MASIESAAVTPVSQIAIISQRQRAWRTFARNRSAVVGLVMVIVIILIAVFAPLLAPHNPLTQSVTNRLEGPSPGYPLGRDAYGRDVLSRIIYGTRVALEVGIFSVLLGGIFGTTIGVIAAYSGGKVDLALMRLVDVLLSFPDLITGLLVMAVLGPGLVKLILAIAITITPRFARIAYGQTLGVKEKEYVDAAHALGQHNRVILFRHILPNIGGELVVLASLWTAAAIRLEASLSFIGLGVPPPTATWGQMIREGTVYLSSLPLLSLAPGVALLITVFAFNLVGDGLRDVLDPRSKS
;
A
#
# COMPACT_ATOMS: atom_id res chain seq x y z
N MET A 1 49.07 -50.15 31.11
CA MET A 1 47.93 -49.44 31.68
C MET A 1 47.96 -48.04 31.10
N ALA A 2 47.14 -47.83 30.09
CA ALA A 2 46.99 -46.50 29.44
C ALA A 2 45.69 -45.88 29.99
N SER A 3 45.83 -44.72 30.64
CA SER A 3 44.76 -43.91 31.21
C SER A 3 43.95 -43.29 30.06
N ILE A 4 42.68 -43.60 29.96
CA ILE A 4 41.70 -42.98 29.06
C ILE A 4 41.33 -41.63 29.67
N GLU A 5 41.84 -40.57 29.09
CA GLU A 5 41.56 -39.17 29.41
C GLU A 5 40.10 -38.88 28.97
N SER A 6 39.23 -38.66 29.97
CA SER A 6 37.82 -38.30 29.76
C SER A 6 37.73 -36.95 29.10
N ALA A 7 37.41 -36.93 27.78
CA ALA A 7 37.09 -35.71 27.07
C ALA A 7 35.82 -35.11 27.65
N ALA A 8 35.93 -33.99 28.34
CA ALA A 8 34.79 -33.21 28.87
C ALA A 8 33.93 -32.76 27.72
N VAL A 9 32.73 -33.31 27.63
CA VAL A 9 31.67 -32.87 26.74
C VAL A 9 31.25 -31.46 27.17
N THR A 10 31.71 -30.46 26.42
CA THR A 10 31.22 -29.06 26.55
C THR A 10 29.73 -29.05 26.38
N PRO A 11 28.93 -28.47 27.33
CA PRO A 11 27.49 -28.40 27.19
C PRO A 11 27.16 -27.58 25.95
N VAL A 12 26.40 -28.18 25.02
CA VAL A 12 25.81 -27.47 23.89
C VAL A 12 24.98 -26.33 24.46
N SER A 13 25.47 -25.10 24.31
CA SER A 13 24.77 -23.91 24.76
C SER A 13 23.35 -23.97 24.17
N GLN A 14 22.35 -23.88 25.03
CA GLN A 14 20.95 -23.82 24.65
C GLN A 14 20.76 -22.60 23.72
N ILE A 15 20.82 -22.85 22.42
CA ILE A 15 20.48 -21.84 21.40
C ILE A 15 18.99 -21.58 21.61
N ALA A 16 18.68 -20.48 22.28
CA ALA A 16 17.32 -20.01 22.44
C ALA A 16 16.67 -19.95 21.06
N ILE A 17 15.71 -20.83 20.80
CA ILE A 17 14.94 -20.88 19.55
C ILE A 17 14.08 -19.61 19.52
N ILE A 18 14.67 -18.51 19.03
CA ILE A 18 13.97 -17.26 18.81
C ILE A 18 12.97 -17.52 17.68
N SER A 19 11.67 -17.31 17.94
CA SER A 19 10.63 -17.53 16.93
C SER A 19 10.90 -16.68 15.68
N GLN A 20 10.52 -17.16 14.50
CA GLN A 20 10.69 -16.41 13.25
C GLN A 20 10.09 -14.99 13.33
N ARG A 21 8.97 -14.83 14.02
CA ARG A 21 8.33 -13.51 14.25
C ARG A 21 9.20 -12.58 15.08
N GLN A 22 9.86 -13.08 16.11
CA GLN A 22 10.76 -12.27 16.95
C GLN A 22 12.02 -11.86 16.19
N ARG A 23 12.55 -12.74 15.32
CA ARG A 23 13.67 -12.39 14.44
C ARG A 23 13.27 -11.30 13.43
N ALA A 24 12.13 -11.47 12.77
CA ALA A 24 11.58 -10.49 11.83
C ALA A 24 11.42 -9.12 12.49
N TRP A 25 10.80 -9.07 13.68
CA TRP A 25 10.63 -7.82 14.42
C TRP A 25 11.96 -7.18 14.83
N ARG A 26 12.94 -7.97 15.29
CA ARG A 26 14.27 -7.44 15.64
C ARG A 26 15.01 -6.88 14.42
N THR A 27 14.93 -7.54 13.27
CA THR A 27 15.53 -7.05 12.03
C THR A 27 14.86 -5.75 11.59
N PHE A 28 13.53 -5.67 11.61
CA PHE A 28 12.78 -4.46 11.31
C PHE A 28 13.14 -3.30 12.26
N ALA A 29 13.16 -3.57 13.57
CA ALA A 29 13.47 -2.56 14.59
C ALA A 29 14.94 -2.06 14.54
N ARG A 30 15.86 -2.81 13.94
CA ARG A 30 17.23 -2.37 13.70
C ARG A 30 17.37 -1.47 12.46
N ASN A 31 16.45 -1.53 11.53
CA ASN A 31 16.40 -0.66 10.36
C ASN A 31 15.77 0.69 10.74
N ARG A 32 16.59 1.72 10.92
CA ARG A 32 16.15 3.05 11.36
C ARG A 32 15.14 3.67 10.40
N SER A 33 15.34 3.52 9.09
CA SER A 33 14.42 4.06 8.08
C SER A 33 13.05 3.38 8.14
N ALA A 34 13.00 2.07 8.35
CA ALA A 34 11.75 1.33 8.55
C ALA A 34 10.97 1.80 9.79
N VAL A 35 11.68 2.01 10.91
CA VAL A 35 11.07 2.52 12.14
C VAL A 35 10.55 3.94 11.96
N VAL A 36 11.31 4.83 11.32
CA VAL A 36 10.85 6.19 10.98
C VAL A 36 9.61 6.13 10.10
N GLY A 37 9.64 5.31 9.04
CA GLY A 37 8.48 5.12 8.16
C GLY A 37 7.24 4.62 8.92
N LEU A 38 7.42 3.64 9.81
CA LEU A 38 6.31 3.12 10.63
C LEU A 38 5.73 4.19 11.56
N VAL A 39 6.58 4.96 12.22
CA VAL A 39 6.12 6.09 13.10
C VAL A 39 5.35 7.11 12.27
N MET A 40 5.86 7.48 11.08
CA MET A 40 5.16 8.40 10.18
C MET A 40 3.79 7.85 9.75
N VAL A 41 3.71 6.57 9.35
CA VAL A 41 2.43 5.94 8.98
C VAL A 41 1.46 5.93 10.16
N ILE A 42 1.92 5.61 11.38
CA ILE A 42 1.08 5.66 12.59
C ILE A 42 0.56 7.08 12.82
N VAL A 43 1.41 8.09 12.71
CA VAL A 43 1.00 9.51 12.87
C VAL A 43 -0.04 9.89 11.82
N ILE A 44 0.16 9.50 10.55
CA ILE A 44 -0.79 9.76 9.46
C ILE A 44 -2.14 9.09 9.73
N ILE A 45 -2.13 7.84 10.21
CA ILE A 45 -3.37 7.12 10.60
C ILE A 45 -4.06 7.85 11.77
N LEU A 46 -3.31 8.28 12.77
CA LEU A 46 -3.86 9.04 13.89
C LEU A 46 -4.47 10.37 13.43
N ILE A 47 -3.80 11.09 12.52
CA ILE A 47 -4.35 12.30 11.90
C ILE A 47 -5.67 12.00 11.18
N ALA A 48 -5.75 10.93 10.43
CA ALA A 48 -6.98 10.55 9.73
C ALA A 48 -8.12 10.16 10.69
N VAL A 49 -7.83 9.37 11.72
CA VAL A 49 -8.82 8.93 12.72
C VAL A 49 -9.35 10.12 13.53
N PHE A 50 -8.42 10.94 14.03
CA PHE A 50 -8.73 12.10 14.86
C PHE A 50 -8.97 13.38 14.06
N ALA A 51 -9.15 13.31 12.74
CA ALA A 51 -9.39 14.47 11.89
C ALA A 51 -10.50 15.41 12.42
N PRO A 52 -11.65 14.94 12.95
CA PRO A 52 -12.68 15.82 13.50
C PRO A 52 -12.25 16.62 14.75
N LEU A 53 -11.25 16.14 15.47
CA LEU A 53 -10.69 16.79 16.67
C LEU A 53 -9.49 17.68 16.34
N LEU A 54 -8.73 17.33 15.31
CA LEU A 54 -7.51 18.02 14.92
C LEU A 54 -7.77 19.18 13.95
N ALA A 55 -8.84 19.11 13.18
CA ALA A 55 -9.18 20.17 12.23
C ALA A 55 -9.68 21.42 12.98
N PRO A 56 -9.04 22.59 12.79
CA PRO A 56 -9.46 23.83 13.45
C PRO A 56 -10.88 24.25 13.07
N HIS A 57 -11.29 23.97 11.85
CA HIS A 57 -12.59 24.34 11.30
C HIS A 57 -13.26 23.17 10.58
N ASN A 58 -14.56 23.32 10.33
CA ASN A 58 -15.25 22.37 9.43
C ASN A 58 -14.73 22.56 8.01
N PRO A 59 -14.20 21.50 7.36
CA PRO A 59 -13.58 21.58 6.03
C PRO A 59 -14.54 21.97 4.89
N LEU A 60 -15.85 21.97 5.17
CA LEU A 60 -16.90 22.28 4.21
C LEU A 60 -17.45 23.71 4.34
N THR A 61 -17.18 24.38 5.47
CA THR A 61 -17.67 25.75 5.71
C THR A 61 -17.02 26.72 4.75
N GLN A 62 -17.86 27.39 3.96
CA GLN A 62 -17.45 28.39 2.96
C GLN A 62 -17.64 29.81 3.48
N SER A 63 -16.75 30.72 3.07
CA SER A 63 -16.85 32.15 3.35
C SER A 63 -16.52 32.96 2.11
N VAL A 64 -17.52 33.48 1.43
CA VAL A 64 -17.36 34.21 0.16
C VAL A 64 -16.56 35.50 0.37
N THR A 65 -16.69 36.15 1.51
CA THR A 65 -15.99 37.41 1.86
C THR A 65 -14.49 37.22 2.08
N ASN A 66 -14.09 36.05 2.59
CA ASN A 66 -12.71 35.76 2.99
C ASN A 66 -12.04 34.69 2.10
N ARG A 67 -12.47 34.58 0.84
CA ARG A 67 -11.86 33.68 -0.12
C ARG A 67 -10.47 34.14 -0.51
N LEU A 68 -9.55 33.18 -0.73
CA LEU A 68 -8.16 33.43 -1.11
C LEU A 68 -7.40 34.30 -0.10
N GLU A 69 -7.82 34.26 1.17
CA GLU A 69 -7.09 34.89 2.27
C GLU A 69 -5.83 34.08 2.58
N GLY A 70 -4.69 34.76 2.64
CA GLY A 70 -3.41 34.17 3.02
C GLY A 70 -3.39 33.67 4.47
N PRO A 71 -2.26 33.09 4.91
CA PRO A 71 -2.10 32.67 6.31
C PRO A 71 -2.43 33.80 7.29
N SER A 72 -3.30 33.49 8.25
CA SER A 72 -3.79 34.46 9.26
C SER A 72 -4.04 33.78 10.61
N PRO A 73 -4.18 34.52 11.70
CA PRO A 73 -4.53 33.96 13.01
C PRO A 73 -5.83 33.13 12.91
N GLY A 74 -5.74 31.82 13.22
CA GLY A 74 -6.84 30.87 13.07
C GLY A 74 -6.88 30.12 11.74
N TYR A 75 -6.19 30.60 10.69
CA TYR A 75 -6.07 29.94 9.38
C TYR A 75 -4.61 29.80 8.97
N PRO A 76 -3.84 28.87 9.56
CA PRO A 76 -2.38 28.81 9.40
C PRO A 76 -1.90 28.60 7.96
N LEU A 77 -2.70 27.94 7.12
CA LEU A 77 -2.42 27.73 5.69
C LEU A 77 -3.31 28.59 4.77
N GLY A 78 -4.07 29.51 5.36
CA GLY A 78 -4.99 30.38 4.63
C GLY A 78 -6.29 29.67 4.22
N ARG A 79 -7.01 30.30 3.31
CA ARG A 79 -8.32 29.86 2.80
C ARG A 79 -8.29 29.67 1.28
N ASP A 80 -9.03 28.69 0.82
CA ASP A 80 -9.11 28.36 -0.62
C ASP A 80 -10.03 29.33 -1.41
N ALA A 81 -10.24 29.05 -2.69
CA ALA A 81 -11.09 29.86 -3.58
C ALA A 81 -12.55 29.93 -3.16
N TYR A 82 -13.00 29.09 -2.23
CA TYR A 82 -14.34 29.09 -1.65
C TYR A 82 -14.35 29.63 -0.21
N GLY A 83 -13.18 30.09 0.31
CA GLY A 83 -13.04 30.57 1.68
C GLY A 83 -13.00 29.46 2.73
N ARG A 84 -12.76 28.19 2.33
CA ARG A 84 -12.64 27.03 3.23
C ARG A 84 -11.24 26.97 3.80
N ASP A 85 -11.10 26.47 5.05
CA ASP A 85 -9.80 26.31 5.70
C ASP A 85 -8.95 25.23 5.04
N VAL A 86 -7.79 25.62 4.54
CA VAL A 86 -6.86 24.72 3.82
C VAL A 86 -6.31 23.64 4.74
N LEU A 87 -5.93 23.98 5.99
CA LEU A 87 -5.39 23.03 6.95
C LEU A 87 -6.42 21.94 7.29
N SER A 88 -7.64 22.33 7.62
CA SER A 88 -8.72 21.37 7.90
C SER A 88 -8.98 20.45 6.71
N ARG A 89 -8.95 20.98 5.49
CA ARG A 89 -9.11 20.18 4.27
C ARG A 89 -7.96 19.20 4.04
N ILE A 90 -6.72 19.58 4.35
CA ILE A 90 -5.57 18.66 4.27
C ILE A 90 -5.74 17.52 5.28
N ILE A 91 -6.12 17.83 6.53
CA ILE A 91 -6.36 16.84 7.58
C ILE A 91 -7.47 15.85 7.17
N TYR A 92 -8.59 16.34 6.64
CA TYR A 92 -9.66 15.47 6.16
C TYR A 92 -9.29 14.70 4.87
N GLY A 93 -8.48 15.30 4.01
CA GLY A 93 -7.92 14.65 2.82
C GLY A 93 -7.09 13.42 3.13
N THR A 94 -6.44 13.38 4.31
CA THR A 94 -5.70 12.20 4.79
C THR A 94 -6.60 10.97 4.89
N ARG A 95 -7.87 11.13 5.31
CA ARG A 95 -8.84 10.04 5.40
C ARG A 95 -9.09 9.43 4.02
N VAL A 96 -9.40 10.27 3.05
CA VAL A 96 -9.67 9.81 1.67
C VAL A 96 -8.45 9.12 1.08
N ALA A 97 -7.25 9.70 1.25
CA ALA A 97 -6.01 9.12 0.75
C ALA A 97 -5.75 7.72 1.33
N LEU A 98 -5.95 7.54 2.66
CA LEU A 98 -5.78 6.24 3.31
C LEU A 98 -6.90 5.25 2.93
N GLU A 99 -8.15 5.68 2.89
CA GLU A 99 -9.28 4.84 2.46
C GLU A 99 -9.03 4.30 1.05
N VAL A 100 -8.70 5.16 0.11
CA VAL A 100 -8.41 4.74 -1.26
C VAL A 100 -7.18 3.86 -1.31
N GLY A 101 -6.07 4.27 -0.68
CA GLY A 101 -4.82 3.52 -0.69
C GLY A 101 -4.99 2.10 -0.16
N ILE A 102 -5.56 1.97 1.04
CA ILE A 102 -5.69 0.68 1.73
C ILE A 102 -6.72 -0.23 1.05
N PHE A 103 -7.93 0.28 0.79
CA PHE A 103 -9.01 -0.56 0.23
C PHE A 103 -8.75 -0.98 -1.22
N SER A 104 -8.13 -0.11 -2.03
CA SER A 104 -7.74 -0.50 -3.40
C SER A 104 -6.70 -1.60 -3.40
N VAL A 105 -5.68 -1.50 -2.53
CA VAL A 105 -4.63 -2.53 -2.42
C VAL A 105 -5.19 -3.83 -1.84
N LEU A 106 -6.08 -3.74 -0.85
CA LEU A 106 -6.73 -4.93 -0.28
C LEU A 106 -7.54 -5.68 -1.35
N LEU A 107 -8.40 -4.97 -2.09
CA LEU A 107 -9.20 -5.57 -3.16
C LEU A 107 -8.33 -6.09 -4.31
N GLY A 108 -7.44 -5.24 -4.86
CA GLY A 108 -6.55 -5.62 -5.94
C GLY A 108 -5.59 -6.75 -5.56
N GLY A 109 -5.12 -6.76 -4.31
CA GLY A 109 -4.29 -7.81 -3.74
C GLY A 109 -5.02 -9.14 -3.63
N ILE A 110 -6.25 -9.15 -3.10
CA ILE A 110 -7.06 -10.37 -2.98
C ILE A 110 -7.36 -10.95 -4.37
N PHE A 111 -7.91 -10.14 -5.28
CA PHE A 111 -8.27 -10.60 -6.62
C PHE A 111 -7.02 -11.01 -7.43
N GLY A 112 -5.96 -10.20 -7.40
CA GLY A 112 -4.72 -10.51 -8.11
C GLY A 112 -4.06 -11.77 -7.58
N THR A 113 -3.92 -11.90 -6.26
CA THR A 113 -3.37 -13.12 -5.67
C THR A 113 -4.17 -14.36 -6.06
N THR A 114 -5.50 -14.27 -6.00
CA THR A 114 -6.39 -15.37 -6.38
C THR A 114 -6.18 -15.78 -7.85
N ILE A 115 -6.14 -14.81 -8.77
CA ILE A 115 -5.89 -15.06 -10.20
C ILE A 115 -4.52 -15.70 -10.40
N GLY A 116 -3.46 -15.14 -9.80
CA GLY A 116 -2.09 -15.64 -9.95
C GLY A 116 -1.91 -17.06 -9.40
N VAL A 117 -2.45 -17.32 -8.20
CA VAL A 117 -2.39 -18.64 -7.57
C VAL A 117 -3.17 -19.69 -8.38
N ILE A 118 -4.38 -19.36 -8.83
CA ILE A 118 -5.18 -20.27 -9.65
C ILE A 118 -4.47 -20.58 -10.97
N ALA A 119 -3.93 -19.57 -11.66
CA ALA A 119 -3.20 -19.75 -12.91
C ALA A 119 -2.01 -20.70 -12.72
N ALA A 120 -1.12 -20.40 -11.76
CA ALA A 120 0.10 -21.18 -11.51
C ALA A 120 -0.20 -22.61 -11.02
N TYR A 121 -1.21 -22.78 -10.20
CA TYR A 121 -1.56 -24.10 -9.66
C TYR A 121 -2.23 -25.00 -10.68
N SER A 122 -3.19 -24.47 -11.46
CA SER A 122 -3.95 -25.23 -12.46
C SER A 122 -3.10 -25.58 -13.70
N GLY A 123 -2.23 -24.67 -14.14
CA GLY A 123 -1.43 -24.85 -15.35
C GLY A 123 -2.26 -24.93 -16.64
N GLY A 124 -1.60 -25.30 -17.72
CA GLY A 124 -2.23 -25.60 -19.02
C GLY A 124 -3.06 -24.44 -19.59
N LYS A 125 -4.29 -24.73 -20.05
CA LYS A 125 -5.15 -23.72 -20.70
C LYS A 125 -5.64 -22.63 -19.74
N VAL A 126 -5.84 -22.95 -18.45
CA VAL A 126 -6.28 -21.98 -17.43
C VAL A 126 -5.19 -20.96 -17.17
N ASP A 127 -3.97 -21.44 -17.00
CA ASP A 127 -2.79 -20.59 -16.88
C ASP A 127 -2.66 -19.66 -18.09
N LEU A 128 -2.65 -20.25 -19.30
CA LEU A 128 -2.51 -19.47 -20.53
C LEU A 128 -3.57 -18.38 -20.66
N ALA A 129 -4.84 -18.68 -20.36
CA ALA A 129 -5.93 -17.72 -20.49
C ALA A 129 -5.84 -16.58 -19.46
N LEU A 130 -5.64 -16.92 -18.17
CA LEU A 130 -5.57 -15.96 -17.09
C LEU A 130 -4.34 -15.07 -17.22
N MET A 131 -3.17 -15.65 -17.51
CA MET A 131 -1.94 -14.87 -17.63
C MET A 131 -1.91 -14.02 -18.90
N ARG A 132 -2.56 -14.44 -20.01
CA ARG A 132 -2.77 -13.56 -21.16
C ARG A 132 -3.59 -12.31 -20.81
N LEU A 133 -4.69 -12.50 -20.06
CA LEU A 133 -5.50 -11.36 -19.60
C LEU A 133 -4.65 -10.42 -18.73
N VAL A 134 -3.88 -10.96 -17.79
CA VAL A 134 -2.95 -10.20 -16.95
C VAL A 134 -1.93 -9.44 -17.81
N ASP A 135 -1.35 -10.08 -18.85
CA ASP A 135 -0.38 -9.46 -19.75
C ASP A 135 -0.98 -8.28 -20.52
N VAL A 136 -2.20 -8.44 -21.03
CA VAL A 136 -2.91 -7.36 -21.73
C VAL A 136 -3.14 -6.17 -20.78
N LEU A 137 -3.56 -6.42 -19.54
CA LEU A 137 -3.77 -5.34 -18.56
C LEU A 137 -2.44 -4.65 -18.17
N LEU A 138 -1.34 -5.40 -18.07
CA LEU A 138 -0.01 -4.86 -17.76
C LEU A 138 0.61 -4.07 -18.92
N SER A 139 0.12 -4.21 -20.15
CA SER A 139 0.62 -3.45 -21.31
C SER A 139 0.20 -1.98 -21.27
N PHE A 140 -0.83 -1.64 -20.50
CA PHE A 140 -1.28 -0.26 -20.36
C PHE A 140 -0.60 0.43 -19.16
N PRO A 141 -0.21 1.71 -19.28
CA PRO A 141 0.21 2.52 -18.15
C PRO A 141 -0.90 2.64 -17.10
N ASP A 142 -0.54 2.53 -15.82
CA ASP A 142 -1.49 2.53 -14.69
C ASP A 142 -2.48 3.69 -14.72
N LEU A 143 -1.97 4.91 -14.99
CA LEU A 143 -2.82 6.09 -15.07
C LEU A 143 -3.86 5.99 -16.18
N ILE A 144 -3.48 5.45 -17.35
CA ILE A 144 -4.41 5.28 -18.48
C ILE A 144 -5.46 4.24 -18.13
N THR A 145 -5.10 3.12 -17.51
CA THR A 145 -6.05 2.10 -17.05
C THR A 145 -7.02 2.71 -16.04
N GLY A 146 -6.51 3.45 -15.05
CA GLY A 146 -7.35 4.15 -14.08
C GLY A 146 -8.33 5.14 -14.73
N LEU A 147 -7.86 5.94 -15.70
CA LEU A 147 -8.69 6.88 -16.46
C LEU A 147 -9.80 6.17 -17.23
N LEU A 148 -9.48 5.10 -17.96
CA LEU A 148 -10.46 4.32 -18.73
C LEU A 148 -11.55 3.73 -17.82
N VAL A 149 -11.16 3.14 -16.69
CA VAL A 149 -12.10 2.57 -15.74
C VAL A 149 -12.98 3.67 -15.11
N MET A 150 -12.39 4.81 -14.73
CA MET A 150 -13.15 5.95 -14.18
C MET A 150 -14.06 6.59 -15.23
N ALA A 151 -13.68 6.63 -16.49
CA ALA A 151 -14.55 7.12 -17.57
C ALA A 151 -15.83 6.28 -17.72
N VAL A 152 -15.74 4.98 -17.46
CA VAL A 152 -16.90 4.06 -17.49
C VAL A 152 -17.71 4.11 -16.19
N LEU A 153 -17.05 4.07 -15.03
CA LEU A 153 -17.70 4.02 -13.72
C LEU A 153 -18.27 5.38 -13.28
N GLY A 154 -17.66 6.48 -13.76
CA GLY A 154 -17.95 7.85 -13.32
C GLY A 154 -17.35 8.20 -11.95
N PRO A 155 -17.54 9.45 -11.46
CA PRO A 155 -16.94 9.95 -10.23
C PRO A 155 -17.53 9.29 -8.98
N GLY A 156 -16.72 9.21 -7.91
CA GLY A 156 -17.14 8.71 -6.59
C GLY A 156 -16.07 7.90 -5.89
N LEU A 157 -16.07 7.93 -4.56
CA LEU A 157 -15.05 7.30 -3.72
C LEU A 157 -14.95 5.78 -3.96
N VAL A 158 -16.07 5.06 -3.89
CA VAL A 158 -16.08 3.60 -4.10
C VAL A 158 -15.64 3.24 -5.51
N LYS A 159 -16.08 4.02 -6.50
CA LYS A 159 -15.73 3.80 -7.91
C LYS A 159 -14.22 4.04 -8.14
N LEU A 160 -13.66 5.04 -7.48
CA LEU A 160 -12.22 5.32 -7.51
C LEU A 160 -11.41 4.19 -6.89
N ILE A 161 -11.86 3.66 -5.73
CA ILE A 161 -11.27 2.48 -5.10
C ILE A 161 -11.27 1.29 -6.06
N LEU A 162 -12.40 1.01 -6.70
CA LEU A 162 -12.53 -0.08 -7.67
C LEU A 162 -11.64 0.12 -8.90
N ALA A 163 -11.57 1.33 -9.44
CA ALA A 163 -10.73 1.64 -10.58
C ALA A 163 -9.25 1.41 -10.28
N ILE A 164 -8.79 1.87 -9.12
CA ILE A 164 -7.41 1.66 -8.68
C ILE A 164 -7.16 0.17 -8.37
N ALA A 165 -8.11 -0.52 -7.73
CA ALA A 165 -8.01 -1.95 -7.47
C ALA A 165 -7.84 -2.76 -8.75
N ILE A 166 -8.65 -2.47 -9.79
CA ILE A 166 -8.54 -3.12 -11.11
C ILE A 166 -7.15 -2.84 -11.72
N THR A 167 -6.66 -1.62 -11.61
CA THR A 167 -5.36 -1.22 -12.16
C THR A 167 -4.20 -1.98 -11.52
N ILE A 168 -4.24 -2.24 -10.21
CA ILE A 168 -3.15 -2.91 -9.49
C ILE A 168 -3.28 -4.44 -9.44
N THR A 169 -4.47 -4.99 -9.67
CA THR A 169 -4.76 -6.44 -9.68
C THR A 169 -3.76 -7.25 -10.53
N PRO A 170 -3.41 -6.85 -11.77
CA PRO A 170 -2.50 -7.63 -12.61
C PRO A 170 -1.09 -7.77 -12.02
N ARG A 171 -0.64 -6.78 -11.27
CA ARG A 171 0.70 -6.82 -10.63
C ARG A 171 0.76 -7.81 -9.48
N PHE A 172 -0.29 -7.85 -8.66
CA PHE A 172 -0.43 -8.87 -7.63
C PHE A 172 -0.56 -10.26 -8.24
N ALA A 173 -1.32 -10.40 -9.35
CA ALA A 173 -1.46 -11.67 -10.05
C ALA A 173 -0.11 -12.17 -10.57
N ARG A 174 0.70 -11.30 -11.17
CA ARG A 174 2.02 -11.67 -11.70
C ARG A 174 2.98 -12.12 -10.61
N ILE A 175 3.04 -11.43 -9.48
CA ILE A 175 3.92 -11.79 -8.36
C ILE A 175 3.43 -13.08 -7.71
N ALA A 176 2.12 -13.19 -7.41
CA ALA A 176 1.55 -14.40 -6.83
C ALA A 176 1.74 -15.62 -7.74
N TYR A 177 1.63 -15.45 -9.05
CA TYR A 177 1.91 -16.49 -10.04
C TYR A 177 3.34 -17.00 -9.95
N GLY A 178 4.33 -16.11 -10.04
CA GLY A 178 5.75 -16.50 -9.99
C GLY A 178 6.12 -17.17 -8.66
N GLN A 179 5.65 -16.63 -7.54
CA GLN A 179 5.89 -17.23 -6.23
C GLN A 179 5.22 -18.60 -6.06
N THR A 180 4.00 -18.76 -6.57
CA THR A 180 3.28 -20.04 -6.52
C THR A 180 4.01 -21.13 -7.31
N LEU A 181 4.55 -20.82 -8.50
CA LEU A 181 5.36 -21.76 -9.26
C LEU A 181 6.58 -22.22 -8.45
N GLY A 182 7.34 -21.29 -7.84
CA GLY A 182 8.51 -21.65 -7.05
C GLY A 182 8.20 -22.45 -5.77
N VAL A 183 7.02 -22.22 -5.17
CA VAL A 183 6.59 -23.00 -3.98
C VAL A 183 6.05 -24.37 -4.38
N LYS A 184 5.34 -24.46 -5.52
CA LYS A 184 4.75 -25.71 -6.02
C LYS A 184 5.80 -26.80 -6.31
N GLU A 185 7.02 -26.42 -6.70
CA GLU A 185 8.13 -27.32 -7.01
C GLU A 185 8.93 -27.80 -5.78
N LYS A 186 8.49 -27.47 -4.58
CA LYS A 186 9.20 -27.86 -3.35
C LYS A 186 8.80 -29.26 -2.88
N GLU A 187 9.79 -30.05 -2.45
CA GLU A 187 9.65 -31.45 -2.01
C GLU A 187 8.52 -31.70 -1.00
N TYR A 188 8.28 -30.76 -0.07
CA TYR A 188 7.20 -30.91 0.90
C TYR A 188 5.80 -30.77 0.27
N VAL A 189 5.68 -30.07 -0.87
CA VAL A 189 4.43 -29.99 -1.65
C VAL A 189 4.20 -31.31 -2.39
N ASP A 190 5.25 -31.86 -2.98
CA ASP A 190 5.19 -33.18 -3.62
C ASP A 190 4.85 -34.28 -2.62
N ALA A 191 5.45 -34.25 -1.43
CA ALA A 191 5.11 -35.16 -0.35
C ALA A 191 3.63 -35.04 0.07
N ALA A 192 3.10 -33.81 0.13
CA ALA A 192 1.69 -33.59 0.44
C ALA A 192 0.77 -34.18 -0.66
N HIS A 193 1.15 -34.05 -1.93
CA HIS A 193 0.44 -34.69 -3.04
C HIS A 193 0.50 -36.21 -2.96
N ALA A 194 1.69 -36.78 -2.68
CA ALA A 194 1.88 -38.23 -2.55
C ALA A 194 1.06 -38.85 -1.41
N LEU A 195 0.84 -38.08 -0.33
CA LEU A 195 -0.04 -38.44 0.80
C LEU A 195 -1.54 -38.26 0.51
N GLY A 196 -1.91 -37.88 -0.73
CA GLY A 196 -3.30 -37.73 -1.15
C GLY A 196 -3.99 -36.50 -0.58
N GLN A 197 -3.25 -35.46 -0.17
CA GLN A 197 -3.87 -34.23 0.32
C GLN A 197 -4.66 -33.52 -0.78
N HIS A 198 -5.83 -33.01 -0.44
CA HIS A 198 -6.71 -32.28 -1.35
C HIS A 198 -6.04 -30.96 -1.80
N ASN A 199 -6.16 -30.59 -3.06
CA ASN A 199 -5.59 -29.37 -3.64
C ASN A 199 -5.91 -28.10 -2.81
N ARG A 200 -7.12 -27.99 -2.25
CA ARG A 200 -7.50 -26.87 -1.36
C ARG A 200 -6.61 -26.80 -0.11
N VAL A 201 -6.31 -27.95 0.49
CA VAL A 201 -5.43 -28.01 1.68
C VAL A 201 -4.02 -27.58 1.31
N ILE A 202 -3.51 -28.03 0.19
CA ILE A 202 -2.19 -27.64 -0.32
C ILE A 202 -2.13 -26.13 -0.57
N LEU A 203 -3.13 -25.55 -1.23
CA LEU A 203 -3.21 -24.12 -1.50
C LEU A 203 -3.22 -23.28 -0.21
N PHE A 204 -4.13 -23.58 0.72
CA PHE A 204 -4.31 -22.75 1.92
C PHE A 204 -3.29 -23.02 3.02
N ARG A 205 -2.75 -24.22 3.13
CA ARG A 205 -1.82 -24.62 4.22
C ARG A 205 -0.35 -24.57 3.80
N HIS A 206 -0.05 -24.77 2.52
CA HIS A 206 1.33 -24.85 2.03
C HIS A 206 1.71 -23.70 1.10
N ILE A 207 0.85 -23.28 0.16
CA ILE A 207 1.21 -22.25 -0.82
C ILE A 207 0.98 -20.84 -0.28
N LEU A 208 -0.25 -20.47 0.03
CA LEU A 208 -0.60 -19.11 0.46
C LEU A 208 0.21 -18.59 1.66
N PRO A 209 0.46 -19.38 2.73
CA PRO A 209 1.28 -18.88 3.84
C PRO A 209 2.74 -18.62 3.44
N ASN A 210 3.27 -19.39 2.49
CA ASN A 210 4.65 -19.25 2.04
C ASN A 210 4.87 -18.04 1.12
N ILE A 211 3.90 -17.66 0.30
CA ILE A 211 3.97 -16.47 -0.56
C ILE A 211 3.48 -15.20 0.15
N GLY A 212 2.79 -15.35 1.29
CA GLY A 212 2.13 -14.24 2.01
C GLY A 212 3.08 -13.13 2.42
N GLY A 213 4.31 -13.47 2.81
CA GLY A 213 5.33 -12.49 3.19
C GLY A 213 5.60 -11.48 2.07
N GLU A 214 5.89 -11.95 0.87
CA GLU A 214 6.15 -11.08 -0.28
C GLU A 214 4.93 -10.26 -0.69
N LEU A 215 3.73 -10.85 -0.57
CA LEU A 215 2.48 -10.13 -0.85
C LEU A 215 2.24 -8.97 0.12
N VAL A 216 2.64 -9.10 1.39
CA VAL A 216 2.55 -8.02 2.39
C VAL A 216 3.53 -6.89 2.05
N VAL A 217 4.76 -7.21 1.66
CA VAL A 217 5.73 -6.19 1.16
C VAL A 217 5.16 -5.46 -0.05
N LEU A 218 4.66 -6.23 -1.01
CA LEU A 218 4.05 -5.69 -2.22
C LEU A 218 2.87 -4.77 -1.87
N ALA A 219 2.01 -5.17 -0.94
CA ALA A 219 0.87 -4.36 -0.49
C ALA A 219 1.30 -3.02 0.11
N SER A 220 2.36 -2.99 0.92
CA SER A 220 2.88 -1.74 1.49
C SER A 220 3.35 -0.77 0.40
N LEU A 221 4.16 -1.24 -0.55
CA LEU A 221 4.66 -0.42 -1.66
C LEU A 221 3.54 0.05 -2.59
N TRP A 222 2.54 -0.83 -2.86
CA TRP A 222 1.41 -0.47 -3.70
C TRP A 222 0.41 0.45 -3.01
N THR A 223 0.39 0.52 -1.68
CA THR A 223 -0.39 1.54 -0.96
C THR A 223 0.13 2.95 -1.29
N ALA A 224 1.44 3.16 -1.28
CA ALA A 224 2.03 4.41 -1.72
C ALA A 224 1.69 4.75 -3.19
N ALA A 225 1.76 3.74 -4.07
CA ALA A 225 1.42 3.91 -5.48
C ALA A 225 -0.07 4.19 -5.70
N ALA A 226 -0.97 3.54 -4.94
CA ALA A 226 -2.41 3.77 -5.00
C ALA A 226 -2.80 5.18 -4.54
N ILE A 227 -2.19 5.70 -3.46
CA ILE A 227 -2.39 7.07 -2.98
C ILE A 227 -1.93 8.08 -4.04
N ARG A 228 -0.79 7.85 -4.68
CA ARG A 228 -0.29 8.69 -5.78
C ARG A 228 -1.23 8.64 -6.99
N LEU A 229 -1.74 7.46 -7.35
CA LEU A 229 -2.67 7.29 -8.46
C LEU A 229 -4.01 7.97 -8.18
N GLU A 230 -4.53 7.87 -6.94
CA GLU A 230 -5.68 8.63 -6.47
C GLU A 230 -5.48 10.14 -6.70
N ALA A 231 -4.37 10.68 -6.18
CA ALA A 231 -4.07 12.10 -6.31
C ALA A 231 -3.97 12.54 -7.78
N SER A 232 -3.40 11.70 -8.66
CA SER A 232 -3.31 11.97 -10.09
C SER A 232 -4.69 11.97 -10.77
N LEU A 233 -5.55 10.99 -10.46
CA LEU A 233 -6.91 10.93 -11.00
C LEU A 233 -7.77 12.08 -10.48
N SER A 234 -7.66 12.43 -9.20
CA SER A 234 -8.33 13.58 -8.58
C SER A 234 -7.84 14.91 -9.15
N PHE A 235 -6.54 15.03 -9.44
CA PHE A 235 -5.96 16.20 -10.11
C PHE A 235 -6.53 16.40 -11.51
N ILE A 236 -6.73 15.34 -12.29
CA ILE A 236 -7.34 15.40 -13.62
C ILE A 236 -8.86 15.68 -13.52
N GLY A 237 -9.47 15.46 -12.35
CA GLY A 237 -10.90 15.71 -12.10
C GLY A 237 -11.78 14.47 -12.17
N LEU A 238 -11.19 13.29 -12.23
CA LEU A 238 -11.89 12.00 -12.21
C LEU A 238 -11.85 11.32 -10.83
N GLY A 239 -11.49 12.06 -9.78
CA GLY A 239 -11.47 11.56 -8.40
C GLY A 239 -12.82 11.62 -7.69
N VAL A 240 -12.75 11.81 -6.37
CA VAL A 240 -13.93 12.02 -5.53
C VAL A 240 -14.49 13.43 -5.80
N PRO A 241 -15.80 13.56 -6.06
CA PRO A 241 -16.38 14.87 -6.38
C PRO A 241 -16.44 15.79 -5.16
N PRO A 242 -16.42 17.12 -5.38
CA PRO A 242 -16.73 18.08 -4.32
C PRO A 242 -18.06 17.75 -3.63
N PRO A 243 -18.21 18.12 -2.35
CA PRO A 243 -17.36 18.96 -1.54
C PRO A 243 -16.22 18.25 -0.81
N THR A 244 -16.07 16.92 -0.98
CA THR A 244 -15.05 16.11 -0.30
C THR A 244 -13.65 16.65 -0.59
N ALA A 245 -12.81 16.75 0.45
CA ALA A 245 -11.43 17.20 0.30
C ALA A 245 -10.55 16.02 -0.13
N THR A 246 -9.84 16.15 -1.27
CA THR A 246 -8.75 15.27 -1.68
C THR A 246 -7.52 16.09 -2.01
N TRP A 247 -6.33 15.56 -1.74
CA TRP A 247 -5.10 16.31 -1.98
C TRP A 247 -4.90 16.60 -3.47
N GLY A 248 -5.22 15.65 -4.35
CA GLY A 248 -5.11 15.84 -5.80
C GLY A 248 -6.00 16.98 -6.32
N GLN A 249 -7.26 17.06 -5.85
CA GLN A 249 -8.14 18.16 -6.20
C GLN A 249 -7.65 19.50 -5.63
N MET A 250 -7.18 19.52 -4.36
CA MET A 250 -6.65 20.73 -3.74
C MET A 250 -5.43 21.25 -4.51
N ILE A 251 -4.51 20.37 -4.93
CA ILE A 251 -3.38 20.73 -5.77
C ILE A 251 -3.87 21.37 -7.08
N ARG A 252 -4.81 20.72 -7.78
CA ARG A 252 -5.39 21.24 -9.01
C ARG A 252 -6.03 22.62 -8.84
N GLU A 253 -6.87 22.80 -7.81
CA GLU A 253 -7.52 24.08 -7.51
C GLU A 253 -6.48 25.16 -7.18
N GLY A 254 -5.42 24.82 -6.46
CA GLY A 254 -4.35 25.71 -6.07
C GLY A 254 -3.39 26.11 -7.21
N THR A 255 -3.26 25.31 -8.29
CA THR A 255 -2.35 25.65 -9.41
C THR A 255 -2.71 26.96 -10.09
N VAL A 256 -3.98 27.35 -10.10
CA VAL A 256 -4.46 28.61 -10.66
C VAL A 256 -3.91 29.82 -9.88
N TYR A 257 -3.60 29.62 -8.61
CA TYR A 257 -3.15 30.68 -7.68
C TYR A 257 -1.67 30.55 -7.30
N LEU A 258 -0.88 29.80 -8.08
CA LEU A 258 0.51 29.46 -7.72
C LEU A 258 1.41 30.70 -7.58
N SER A 259 1.15 31.76 -8.36
CA SER A 259 1.89 33.02 -8.28
C SER A 259 1.51 33.93 -7.12
N SER A 260 0.26 33.80 -6.61
CA SER A 260 -0.25 34.66 -5.53
C SER A 260 -0.30 33.95 -4.17
N LEU A 261 -0.75 32.70 -4.15
CA LEU A 261 -0.92 31.89 -2.96
C LEU A 261 -0.39 30.45 -3.17
N PRO A 262 0.94 30.27 -3.26
CA PRO A 262 1.55 28.97 -3.57
C PRO A 262 1.21 27.87 -2.56
N LEU A 263 0.91 28.22 -1.30
CA LEU A 263 0.54 27.28 -0.24
C LEU A 263 -0.70 26.45 -0.57
N LEU A 264 -1.62 26.98 -1.40
CA LEU A 264 -2.83 26.24 -1.80
C LEU A 264 -2.51 24.94 -2.55
N SER A 265 -1.42 24.91 -3.34
CA SER A 265 -0.92 23.72 -4.03
C SER A 265 0.18 23.00 -3.27
N LEU A 266 1.14 23.75 -2.71
CA LEU A 266 2.32 23.18 -2.07
C LEU A 266 1.97 22.41 -0.79
N ALA A 267 1.07 22.92 0.05
CA ALA A 267 0.75 22.29 1.32
C ALA A 267 0.10 20.88 1.14
N PRO A 268 -0.95 20.69 0.31
CA PRO A 268 -1.44 19.34 0.03
C PRO A 268 -0.42 18.49 -0.74
N GLY A 269 0.44 19.06 -1.58
CA GLY A 269 1.53 18.36 -2.24
C GLY A 269 2.56 17.81 -1.25
N VAL A 270 2.93 18.57 -0.23
CA VAL A 270 3.81 18.12 0.85
C VAL A 270 3.15 17.01 1.68
N ALA A 271 1.86 17.12 2.00
CA ALA A 271 1.12 16.07 2.70
C ALA A 271 1.13 14.75 1.91
N LEU A 272 0.90 14.82 0.60
CA LEU A 272 0.98 13.68 -0.32
C LEU A 272 2.39 13.08 -0.33
N LEU A 273 3.42 13.91 -0.48
CA LEU A 273 4.83 13.48 -0.53
C LEU A 273 5.22 12.75 0.76
N ILE A 274 4.92 13.34 1.93
CA ILE A 274 5.22 12.74 3.24
C ILE A 274 4.52 11.39 3.38
N THR A 275 3.26 11.28 2.97
CA THR A 275 2.49 10.04 3.07
C THR A 275 3.05 8.95 2.16
N VAL A 276 3.31 9.26 0.91
CA VAL A 276 3.93 8.32 -0.06
C VAL A 276 5.30 7.87 0.44
N PHE A 277 6.11 8.80 0.94
CA PHE A 277 7.44 8.50 1.48
C PHE A 277 7.36 7.58 2.69
N ALA A 278 6.44 7.83 3.62
CA ALA A 278 6.24 7.00 4.80
C ALA A 278 5.90 5.54 4.44
N PHE A 279 4.97 5.31 3.53
CA PHE A 279 4.60 3.96 3.08
C PHE A 279 5.74 3.26 2.33
N ASN A 280 6.52 3.98 1.52
CA ASN A 280 7.70 3.41 0.86
C ASN A 280 8.76 2.97 1.88
N LEU A 281 9.08 3.79 2.89
CA LEU A 281 10.02 3.41 3.95
C LEU A 281 9.59 2.14 4.70
N VAL A 282 8.30 2.00 4.97
CA VAL A 282 7.75 0.78 5.59
C VAL A 282 7.88 -0.41 4.65
N GLY A 283 7.56 -0.24 3.36
CA GLY A 283 7.66 -1.28 2.35
C GLY A 283 9.10 -1.78 2.18
N ASP A 284 10.06 -0.88 2.08
CA ASP A 284 11.48 -1.22 1.99
C ASP A 284 11.97 -1.94 3.26
N GLY A 285 11.55 -1.47 4.44
CA GLY A 285 11.88 -2.13 5.69
C GLY A 285 11.30 -3.54 5.83
N LEU A 286 10.07 -3.76 5.35
CA LEU A 286 9.47 -5.09 5.30
C LEU A 286 10.20 -6.00 4.31
N ARG A 287 10.63 -5.46 3.17
CA ARG A 287 11.43 -6.19 2.18
C ARG A 287 12.75 -6.67 2.76
N ASP A 288 13.48 -5.80 3.47
CA ASP A 288 14.76 -6.15 4.11
C ASP A 288 14.61 -7.29 5.14
N VAL A 289 13.50 -7.32 5.85
CA VAL A 289 13.19 -8.38 6.84
C VAL A 289 12.93 -9.73 6.18
N LEU A 290 12.31 -9.72 5.00
CA LEU A 290 11.88 -10.93 4.30
C LEU A 290 12.92 -11.42 3.28
N ASP A 291 13.96 -10.63 2.97
CA ASP A 291 15.05 -11.04 2.08
C ASP A 291 15.94 -12.09 2.76
N PRO A 292 16.03 -13.33 2.21
CA PRO A 292 16.88 -14.38 2.76
C PRO A 292 18.37 -14.04 2.70
N ARG A 293 18.78 -13.13 1.80
CA ARG A 293 20.18 -12.77 1.55
C ARG A 293 20.77 -11.81 2.58
N SER A 294 19.96 -11.16 3.39
CA SER A 294 20.40 -10.30 4.50
C SER A 294 20.95 -11.09 5.70
N LYS A 295 21.15 -12.41 5.54
CA LYS A 295 21.59 -13.36 6.60
C LYS A 295 23.08 -13.70 6.56
N SER A 296 23.87 -13.00 5.72
CA SER A 296 25.33 -13.15 5.70
C SER A 296 26.01 -12.18 6.65
#